data_a0c90bf2af6b4b519baaeb2bf653b74b
#
_entry.id   a0c90bf2af6b4b519baaeb2bf653b74b
#
_cell.length_a   1.000
_cell.length_b   1.000
_cell.length_c   1.000
_cell.angle_alpha   90.00
_cell.angle_beta   90.00
_cell.angle_gamma   90.00
#
_symmetry.space_group_name_H-M   'P 1'
#
loop_
_entity.id
_entity.type
_entity.pdbx_description
1 polymer ?
#
loop_
_entity_poly.entity_id
_entity_poly.type
_entity_poly.pdbx_seq_one_letter_code
_entity_poly.pdbx_strand_id
1 'polypeptide(L)'
;QDKIAKIEFESETIDYGTINKGADGVRVFKFKNTGSAPLIITRVKSSCGCTVPKKPDEPVLPGMTGEIEVKYDTNRVMPIRKTITVTSNAETPTIALKIKGLVVDPNKTSVLEKKNKSLIEQ
;
A
#
# COMPACT_ATOMS: atom_id res chain seq x y z
N GLN A 1 4.55 -25.91 24.88
CA GLN A 1 4.70 -24.50 24.47
C GLN A 1 3.57 -24.11 23.55
N ASP A 2 3.03 -22.95 23.76
CA ASP A 2 1.96 -22.44 22.93
C ASP A 2 2.48 -22.09 21.54
N LYS A 3 1.71 -22.49 20.54
CA LYS A 3 2.01 -22.13 19.17
C LYS A 3 1.39 -20.78 18.86
N ILE A 4 2.17 -19.87 18.35
CA ILE A 4 1.73 -18.52 18.06
C ILE A 4 2.14 -18.12 16.66
N ALA A 5 1.19 -17.60 15.89
CA ALA A 5 1.49 -17.01 14.60
C ALA A 5 2.11 -15.63 14.83
N LYS A 6 3.08 -15.27 14.02
CA LYS A 6 3.73 -13.95 14.08
C LYS A 6 3.86 -13.43 12.66
N ILE A 7 3.61 -12.15 12.49
CA ILE A 7 3.71 -11.54 11.17
C ILE A 7 4.80 -10.47 11.18
N GLU A 8 5.69 -10.55 10.20
CA GLU A 8 6.75 -9.58 10.03
C GLU A 8 6.75 -9.08 8.60
N PHE A 9 6.48 -7.80 8.42
CA PHE A 9 6.51 -7.17 7.10
C PHE A 9 7.90 -6.72 6.73
N GLU A 10 8.29 -6.86 5.47
CA GLU A 10 9.54 -6.29 4.97
C GLU A 10 9.55 -4.78 5.16
N SER A 11 8.41 -4.14 4.91
CA SER A 11 8.20 -2.72 5.16
C SER A 11 6.72 -2.50 5.43
N GLU A 12 6.42 -1.64 6.39
CA GLU A 12 5.04 -1.27 6.70
C GLU A 12 4.62 0.01 5.96
N THR A 13 5.51 0.58 5.17
CA THR A 13 5.23 1.76 4.37
C THR A 13 5.75 1.57 2.96
N ILE A 14 4.92 1.89 1.98
CA ILE A 14 5.33 1.92 0.57
C ILE A 14 5.20 3.35 0.07
N ASP A 15 6.29 3.87 -0.50
CA ASP A 15 6.31 5.18 -1.10
C ASP A 15 6.21 5.01 -2.62
N TYR A 16 5.10 5.48 -3.19
CA TYR A 16 4.89 5.43 -4.66
C TYR A 16 5.78 6.43 -5.40
N GLY A 17 6.39 7.38 -4.66
CA GLY A 17 7.08 8.48 -5.29
C GLY A 17 6.11 9.40 -5.99
N THR A 18 6.59 10.07 -7.03
CA THR A 18 5.75 10.92 -7.88
C THR A 18 5.40 10.12 -9.12
N ILE A 19 4.13 9.87 -9.33
CA ILE A 19 3.63 9.07 -10.46
C ILE A 19 2.59 9.86 -11.25
N ASN A 20 2.41 9.50 -12.51
CA ASN A 20 1.47 10.17 -13.39
C ASN A 20 0.06 9.62 -13.22
N LYS A 21 -0.92 10.47 -13.43
CA LYS A 21 -2.32 10.06 -13.51
C LYS A 21 -2.45 8.87 -14.47
N GLY A 22 -3.14 7.83 -14.05
CA GLY A 22 -3.34 6.62 -14.83
C GLY A 22 -2.21 5.60 -14.77
N ALA A 23 -1.14 5.89 -14.02
CA ALA A 23 -0.04 4.95 -13.84
C ALA A 23 -0.50 3.72 -13.06
N ASP A 24 0.32 2.66 -13.09
CA ASP A 24 0.03 1.43 -12.34
C ASP A 24 0.04 1.72 -10.84
N GLY A 25 -1.10 1.55 -10.22
CA GLY A 25 -1.28 1.79 -8.78
C GLY A 25 -1.13 0.55 -7.91
N VAL A 26 -0.75 -0.58 -8.50
CA VAL A 26 -0.60 -1.83 -7.75
C VAL A 26 0.74 -1.87 -7.04
N ARG A 27 0.71 -2.15 -5.74
CA ARG A 27 1.92 -2.40 -4.93
C ARG A 27 1.65 -3.58 -4.02
N VAL A 28 2.72 -4.17 -3.53
CA VAL A 28 2.64 -5.39 -2.72
C VAL A 28 3.41 -5.18 -1.43
N PHE A 29 2.76 -5.49 -0.30
CA PHE A 29 3.42 -5.58 1.00
C PHE A 29 3.77 -7.05 1.22
N LYS A 30 5.05 -7.35 1.35
CA LYS A 30 5.52 -8.71 1.59
C LYS A 30 5.72 -8.94 3.08
N PHE A 31 5.33 -10.13 3.54
CA PHE A 31 5.48 -10.48 4.95
C PHE A 31 5.88 -11.94 5.09
N LYS A 32 6.34 -12.27 6.28
CA LYS A 32 6.71 -13.63 6.64
C LYS A 32 6.03 -14.01 7.94
N ASN A 33 5.61 -15.26 8.03
CA ASN A 33 5.16 -15.82 9.31
C ASN A 33 6.39 -16.29 10.07
N THR A 34 6.78 -15.52 11.07
CA THR A 34 7.96 -15.83 11.90
C THR A 34 7.59 -16.58 13.15
N GLY A 35 6.34 -16.98 13.28
CA GLY A 35 5.84 -17.73 14.42
C GLY A 35 5.88 -19.24 14.21
N SER A 36 5.14 -19.94 15.06
CA SER A 36 5.10 -21.40 15.06
C SER A 36 3.70 -21.97 14.76
N ALA A 37 2.71 -21.13 14.55
CA ALA A 37 1.35 -21.53 14.15
C ALA A 37 1.02 -20.93 12.78
N PRO A 38 0.08 -21.53 12.03
CA PRO A 38 -0.36 -20.93 10.77
C PRO A 38 -0.90 -19.52 10.97
N LEU A 39 -0.51 -18.62 10.08
CA LEU A 39 -0.94 -17.22 10.10
C LEU A 39 -2.16 -17.06 9.21
N ILE A 40 -3.24 -16.55 9.77
CA ILE A 40 -4.48 -16.33 9.04
C ILE A 40 -4.78 -14.84 9.04
N ILE A 41 -4.76 -14.24 7.85
CA ILE A 41 -5.17 -12.85 7.68
C ILE A 41 -6.68 -12.86 7.54
N THR A 42 -7.37 -12.30 8.53
CA THR A 42 -8.84 -12.34 8.56
C THR A 42 -9.46 -11.14 7.86
N ARG A 43 -8.74 -10.01 7.83
CA ARG A 43 -9.31 -8.80 7.25
C ARG A 43 -8.20 -7.84 6.82
N VAL A 44 -8.39 -7.18 5.68
CA VAL A 44 -7.60 -6.03 5.27
C VAL A 44 -8.57 -4.94 4.87
N LYS A 45 -8.39 -3.75 5.42
CA LYS A 45 -9.30 -2.64 5.18
C LYS A 45 -8.53 -1.35 4.93
N SER A 46 -8.92 -0.64 3.87
CA SER A 46 -8.35 0.66 3.56
C SER A 46 -9.15 1.77 4.24
N SER A 47 -8.46 2.86 4.55
CA SER A 47 -9.09 4.09 5.08
C SER A 47 -9.93 4.82 4.03
N CYS A 48 -9.89 4.38 2.76
CA CYS A 48 -10.60 5.05 1.67
C CYS A 48 -10.96 4.05 0.58
N GLY A 49 -12.12 4.25 -0.08
CA GLY A 49 -12.53 3.41 -1.20
C GLY A 49 -11.66 3.56 -2.45
N CYS A 50 -10.75 4.53 -2.45
CA CYS A 50 -9.80 4.75 -3.55
C CYS A 50 -8.65 3.75 -3.53
N THR A 51 -8.57 2.91 -2.52
CA THR A 51 -7.53 1.91 -2.32
C THR A 51 -8.21 0.58 -2.05
N VAL A 52 -7.86 -0.43 -2.86
CA VAL A 52 -8.45 -1.76 -2.73
C VAL A 52 -7.37 -2.75 -2.31
N PRO A 53 -7.38 -3.22 -1.06
CA PRO A 53 -6.43 -4.23 -0.61
C PRO A 53 -6.98 -5.64 -0.87
N LYS A 54 -6.06 -6.57 -1.08
CA LYS A 54 -6.40 -7.98 -1.28
C LYS A 54 -5.56 -8.83 -0.35
N LYS A 55 -6.23 -9.63 0.48
CA LYS A 55 -5.57 -10.52 1.43
C LYS A 55 -5.28 -11.88 0.81
N PRO A 56 -4.32 -12.65 1.36
CA PRO A 56 -4.14 -14.03 0.96
C PRO A 56 -5.38 -14.86 1.29
N ASP A 57 -5.71 -15.80 0.41
CA ASP A 57 -6.88 -16.66 0.59
C ASP A 57 -6.60 -17.84 1.52
N GLU A 58 -5.34 -18.23 1.65
CA GLU A 58 -4.94 -19.39 2.43
C GLU A 58 -4.05 -19.01 3.62
N PRO A 59 -4.03 -19.83 4.68
CA PRO A 59 -3.12 -19.61 5.80
C PRO A 59 -1.67 -19.64 5.33
N VAL A 60 -0.84 -18.81 5.93
CA VAL A 60 0.59 -18.77 5.67
C VAL A 60 1.28 -19.59 6.75
N LEU A 61 1.90 -20.70 6.37
CA LEU A 61 2.53 -21.62 7.30
C LEU A 61 3.79 -21.02 7.94
N PRO A 62 4.20 -21.53 9.12
CA PRO A 62 5.41 -21.03 9.77
C PRO A 62 6.62 -21.04 8.85
N GLY A 63 7.36 -19.94 8.79
CA GLY A 63 8.53 -19.80 7.95
C GLY A 63 8.23 -19.41 6.52
N MET A 64 6.97 -19.43 6.13
CA MET A 64 6.58 -19.09 4.76
C MET A 64 6.27 -17.60 4.64
N THR A 65 6.24 -17.13 3.40
CA THR A 65 5.96 -15.72 3.08
C THR A 65 4.60 -15.57 2.42
N GLY A 66 4.07 -14.36 2.48
CA GLY A 66 2.83 -14.02 1.83
C GLY A 66 2.86 -12.58 1.37
N GLU A 67 1.80 -12.17 0.71
CA GLU A 67 1.71 -10.84 0.14
C GLU A 67 0.32 -10.24 0.35
N ILE A 68 0.29 -8.94 0.62
CA ILE A 68 -0.94 -8.18 0.60
C ILE A 68 -0.83 -7.20 -0.56
N GLU A 69 -1.67 -7.39 -1.56
CA GLU A 69 -1.70 -6.52 -2.74
C GLU A 69 -2.59 -5.32 -2.45
N VAL A 70 -2.12 -4.15 -2.85
CA VAL A 70 -2.87 -2.90 -2.68
C VAL A 70 -2.94 -2.21 -4.04
N LYS A 71 -4.14 -1.82 -4.45
CA LYS A 71 -4.33 -1.10 -5.70
C LYS A 71 -4.89 0.29 -5.39
N TYR A 72 -4.11 1.33 -5.67
CA TYR A 72 -4.53 2.71 -5.49
C TYR A 72 -5.09 3.26 -6.79
N ASP A 73 -6.17 4.05 -6.71
CA ASP A 73 -6.78 4.71 -7.88
C ASP A 73 -5.93 5.92 -8.29
N THR A 74 -5.07 5.73 -9.27
CA THR A 74 -4.15 6.76 -9.75
C THR A 74 -4.80 7.81 -10.64
N ASN A 75 -6.10 7.71 -10.88
CA ASN A 75 -6.84 8.78 -11.56
C ASN A 75 -7.07 9.97 -10.62
N ARG A 76 -6.79 9.80 -9.35
CA ARG A 76 -6.92 10.87 -8.36
C ARG A 76 -5.61 11.65 -8.28
N VAL A 77 -5.62 12.87 -8.83
CA VAL A 77 -4.44 13.76 -8.88
C VAL A 77 -4.35 14.48 -7.54
N MET A 78 -3.59 13.89 -6.61
CA MET A 78 -3.47 14.40 -5.26
C MET A 78 -2.38 13.63 -4.53
N PRO A 79 -1.93 14.10 -3.36
CA PRO A 79 -1.02 13.30 -2.53
C PRO A 79 -1.66 11.98 -2.12
N ILE A 80 -0.87 10.91 -2.14
CA ILE A 80 -1.28 9.60 -1.65
C ILE A 80 -0.94 9.54 -0.16
N ARG A 81 -1.93 9.27 0.66
CA ARG A 81 -1.73 9.15 2.11
C ARG A 81 -2.87 8.31 2.68
N LYS A 82 -2.69 6.99 2.61
CA LYS A 82 -3.73 6.05 3.04
C LYS A 82 -3.17 5.02 3.98
N THR A 83 -4.04 4.49 4.82
CA THR A 83 -3.70 3.44 5.78
C THR A 83 -4.49 2.18 5.45
N ILE A 84 -3.79 1.05 5.44
CA ILE A 84 -4.41 -0.25 5.26
C ILE A 84 -4.26 -0.99 6.59
N THR A 85 -5.38 -1.34 7.22
CA THR A 85 -5.39 -2.05 8.49
C THR A 85 -5.48 -3.54 8.22
N VAL A 86 -4.50 -4.29 8.72
CA VAL A 86 -4.41 -5.75 8.57
C VAL A 86 -4.76 -6.38 9.90
N THR A 87 -5.75 -7.27 9.90
CA THR A 87 -6.16 -8.02 11.08
C THR A 87 -5.87 -9.50 10.85
N SER A 88 -5.27 -10.15 11.83
CA SER A 88 -4.88 -11.56 11.73
C SER A 88 -4.93 -12.22 13.10
N ASN A 89 -4.61 -13.53 13.11
CA ASN A 89 -4.48 -14.30 14.34
C ASN A 89 -3.07 -14.22 14.95
N ALA A 90 -2.26 -13.29 14.46
CA ALA A 90 -0.88 -13.15 14.93
C ALA A 90 -0.82 -12.58 16.35
N GLU A 91 0.36 -12.69 16.96
CA GLU A 91 0.65 -12.11 18.28
C GLU A 91 0.29 -10.62 18.33
N THR A 92 0.59 -9.89 17.24
CA THR A 92 0.13 -8.52 17.07
C THR A 92 -1.05 -8.55 16.09
N PRO A 93 -2.30 -8.58 16.60
CA PRO A 93 -3.45 -8.89 15.74
C PRO A 93 -3.82 -7.79 14.76
N THR A 94 -3.42 -6.56 15.02
CA THR A 94 -3.76 -5.42 14.14
C THR A 94 -2.52 -4.64 13.79
N ILE A 95 -2.26 -4.49 12.49
CA ILE A 95 -1.10 -3.75 11.99
C ILE A 95 -1.58 -2.74 10.96
N ALA A 96 -1.09 -1.52 11.07
CA ALA A 96 -1.40 -0.45 10.12
C ALA A 96 -0.27 -0.34 9.10
N LEU A 97 -0.59 -0.60 7.83
CA LEU A 97 0.33 -0.39 6.72
C LEU A 97 0.01 0.96 6.09
N LYS A 98 1.01 1.62 5.53
CA LYS A 98 0.83 2.94 4.95
C LYS A 98 1.32 3.00 3.53
N ILE A 99 0.58 3.73 2.68
CA ILE A 99 1.05 4.09 1.36
C ILE A 99 1.11 5.61 1.29
N LYS A 100 2.12 6.11 0.60
CA LYS A 100 2.33 7.53 0.41
C LYS A 100 2.89 7.81 -0.98
N GLY A 101 2.85 9.06 -1.41
CA GLY A 101 3.33 9.46 -2.72
C GLY A 101 2.55 10.65 -3.24
N LEU A 102 2.70 10.91 -4.53
CA LEU A 102 2.03 12.01 -5.19
C LEU A 102 1.64 11.61 -6.61
N VAL A 103 0.36 11.79 -6.95
CA VAL A 103 -0.11 11.61 -8.33
C VAL A 103 -0.20 12.98 -8.97
N VAL A 104 0.45 13.14 -10.11
CA VAL A 104 0.43 14.38 -10.87
C VAL A 104 -0.22 14.14 -12.24
N ASP A 105 -0.78 15.19 -12.81
CA ASP A 105 -1.30 15.15 -14.17
C ASP A 105 -0.27 15.84 -15.07
N PRO A 106 0.44 15.10 -15.94
CA PRO A 106 1.46 15.70 -16.80
C PRO A 106 0.91 16.80 -17.69
N ASN A 107 -0.30 16.65 -18.18
CA ASN A 107 -0.91 17.67 -19.05
C ASN A 107 -1.17 18.95 -18.28
N LYS A 108 -1.72 18.84 -17.08
CA LYS A 108 -2.02 19.99 -16.24
C LYS A 108 -0.74 20.69 -15.77
N THR A 109 0.26 19.91 -15.39
CA THR A 109 1.56 20.42 -14.97
C THR A 109 2.24 21.15 -16.13
N SER A 110 2.19 20.57 -17.34
CA SER A 110 2.76 21.17 -18.54
C SER A 110 2.13 22.52 -18.85
N VAL A 111 0.81 22.62 -18.71
CA VAL A 111 0.09 23.87 -18.93
C VAL A 111 0.56 24.94 -17.95
N LEU A 112 0.70 24.58 -16.69
CA LEU A 112 1.18 25.52 -15.66
C LEU A 112 2.61 25.96 -15.93
N GLU A 113 3.47 25.05 -16.35
CA GLU A 113 4.85 25.36 -16.68
C GLU A 113 4.93 26.31 -17.87
N LYS A 114 4.11 26.08 -18.89
CA LYS A 114 4.05 26.96 -20.07
C LYS A 114 3.60 28.36 -19.68
N LYS A 115 2.62 28.48 -18.81
CA LYS A 115 2.18 29.78 -18.31
C LYS A 115 3.29 30.52 -17.59
N ASN A 116 4.00 29.80 -16.72
CA ASN A 116 5.09 30.39 -15.96
C ASN A 116 6.22 30.83 -16.88
N LYS A 117 6.55 30.04 -17.90
CA LYS A 117 7.55 30.43 -18.90
C LYS A 117 7.17 31.69 -19.66
N SER A 118 5.91 31.76 -20.09
CA SER A 118 5.42 32.93 -20.78
C SER A 118 5.58 34.19 -19.95
N LEU A 119 5.27 34.11 -18.65
CA LEU A 119 5.40 35.25 -17.76
C LEU A 119 6.87 35.66 -17.55
N ILE A 120 7.75 34.68 -17.51
CA ILE A 120 9.20 34.94 -17.30
C ILE A 120 9.82 35.49 -18.55
N GLU A 121 9.45 35.06 -19.72
CA GLU A 121 10.04 35.45 -21.00
C GLU A 121 9.61 36.83 -21.45
N GLN A 122 8.60 37.41 -20.84
CA GLN A 122 8.22 38.80 -21.11
C GLN A 122 9.12 39.78 -20.42
#